data_9fa4bdb17c89bb9c051346c390ac95aa
#
_entry.id   9fa4bdb17c89bb9c051346c390ac95aa
#
_cell.length_a   1.000
_cell.length_b   1.000
_cell.length_c   1.000
_cell.angle_alpha   90.00
_cell.angle_beta   90.00
_cell.angle_gamma   90.00
#
_symmetry.space_group_name_H-M   'P 1'
#
loop_
_entity.id
_entity.type
_entity.pdbx_description
1 polymer ?
#
loop_
_entity_poly.entity_id
_entity_poly.type
_entity_poly.pdbx_seq_one_letter_code
_entity_poly.pdbx_strand_id
1 'polypeptide(L)'
;MKSQLLGGLTPREFLRRYWQKRPLLVRGALPGFGAVVTKNALATLAARDDVESRIVERRGGRRNTRQGPFERVNLGKSNSTLLVNGVNLHVPGADALLQRFNFVPQARLDDVMVSYATPGGGVGPHVDFYDVFLLQGPGRRAWRVENKRFVVEAGDLLYLPPGVRHDGVALEPCFTYSIGFRAPRGAELGAAFLDWLHERGLPQAEYRDPGLAPASRPGRIPGEMVSFAERLLKRITWSRRDIERFLGEYLSEPKPHVVFKPGAGRRALARSLVRLDPKTRLLYSGARFFINGESIELSERNATPLRELADRRVAQGARLAGSRLGGLISHWHELGYVILEKS
;
A
#
# COMPACT_ATOMS: atom_id res chain seq x y z
N MET A 1 -18.61 -2.62 -17.46
CA MET A 1 -18.96 -1.33 -18.09
C MET A 1 -17.71 -0.62 -18.57
N LYS A 2 -17.78 0.20 -19.62
CA LYS A 2 -16.69 1.08 -20.07
C LYS A 2 -16.44 2.16 -19.00
N SER A 3 -15.17 2.46 -18.72
CA SER A 3 -14.78 3.44 -17.72
C SER A 3 -14.09 4.64 -18.38
N GLN A 4 -14.60 5.85 -18.13
CA GLN A 4 -13.95 7.08 -18.58
C GLN A 4 -12.54 7.20 -17.99
N LEU A 5 -12.36 6.78 -16.73
CA LEU A 5 -11.05 6.70 -16.06
C LEU A 5 -10.00 5.92 -16.88
N LEU A 6 -10.43 4.92 -17.63
CA LEU A 6 -9.56 4.07 -18.46
C LEU A 6 -9.67 4.38 -19.97
N GLY A 7 -10.09 5.60 -20.33
CA GLY A 7 -10.21 6.02 -21.73
C GLY A 7 -11.25 5.24 -22.52
N GLY A 8 -12.38 4.91 -21.90
CA GLY A 8 -13.45 4.11 -22.51
C GLY A 8 -13.19 2.61 -22.54
N LEU A 9 -12.07 2.13 -22.02
CA LEU A 9 -11.83 0.71 -21.84
C LEU A 9 -12.59 0.15 -20.64
N THR A 10 -12.97 -1.11 -20.71
CA THR A 10 -13.38 -1.86 -19.52
C THR A 10 -12.14 -2.19 -18.67
N PRO A 11 -12.27 -2.42 -17.34
CA PRO A 11 -11.17 -2.92 -16.52
C PRO A 11 -10.50 -4.18 -17.11
N ARG A 12 -11.29 -5.12 -17.63
CA ARG A 12 -10.78 -6.34 -18.25
C ARG A 12 -9.92 -6.05 -19.49
N GLU A 13 -10.34 -5.12 -20.34
CA GLU A 13 -9.57 -4.71 -21.53
C GLU A 13 -8.28 -4.02 -21.13
N PHE A 14 -8.32 -3.11 -20.13
CA PHE A 14 -7.15 -2.44 -19.61
C PHE A 14 -6.14 -3.46 -19.05
N LEU A 15 -6.56 -4.35 -18.14
CA LEU A 15 -5.69 -5.37 -17.55
C LEU A 15 -5.08 -6.30 -18.61
N ARG A 16 -5.84 -6.66 -19.64
CA ARG A 16 -5.33 -7.50 -20.71
C ARG A 16 -4.32 -6.78 -21.61
N ARG A 17 -4.52 -5.50 -21.93
CA ARG A 17 -3.79 -4.78 -22.99
C ARG A 17 -2.66 -3.90 -22.49
N TYR A 18 -2.75 -3.37 -21.27
CA TYR A 18 -1.86 -2.34 -20.74
C TYR A 18 -1.16 -2.75 -19.42
N TRP A 19 -1.89 -3.38 -18.50
CA TRP A 19 -1.36 -3.72 -17.19
C TRP A 19 -0.06 -4.54 -17.30
N GLN A 20 1.02 -4.02 -16.72
CA GLN A 20 2.39 -4.59 -16.74
C GLN A 20 2.94 -4.83 -18.16
N LYS A 21 2.47 -4.08 -19.15
CA LYS A 21 2.86 -4.27 -20.56
C LYS A 21 3.29 -3.00 -21.27
N ARG A 22 2.53 -1.91 -21.15
CA ARG A 22 2.80 -0.67 -21.86
C ARG A 22 2.08 0.53 -21.23
N PRO A 23 2.65 1.75 -21.38
CA PRO A 23 2.01 2.99 -20.92
C PRO A 23 0.67 3.26 -21.59
N LEU A 24 -0.21 3.98 -20.87
CA LEU A 24 -1.48 4.50 -21.38
C LEU A 24 -1.67 5.94 -20.92
N LEU A 25 -1.87 6.85 -21.85
CA LEU A 25 -2.31 8.22 -21.56
C LEU A 25 -3.81 8.34 -21.87
N VAL A 26 -4.58 8.77 -20.88
CA VAL A 26 -6.02 9.05 -21.00
C VAL A 26 -6.24 10.54 -20.80
N ARG A 27 -6.71 11.21 -21.82
CA ARG A 27 -7.08 12.64 -21.75
C ARG A 27 -8.44 12.77 -21.09
N GLY A 28 -8.56 13.72 -20.16
CA GLY A 28 -9.82 13.98 -19.46
C GLY A 28 -10.40 12.76 -18.76
N ALA A 29 -9.57 11.91 -18.18
CA ALA A 29 -9.99 10.70 -17.43
C ALA A 29 -10.94 11.04 -16.29
N LEU A 30 -10.72 12.19 -15.64
CA LEU A 30 -11.59 12.78 -14.62
C LEU A 30 -11.85 14.27 -14.94
N PRO A 31 -12.86 14.59 -15.79
CA PRO A 31 -13.16 15.96 -16.14
C PRO A 31 -13.47 16.80 -14.89
N GLY A 32 -12.95 18.01 -14.84
CA GLY A 32 -13.16 18.93 -13.71
C GLY A 32 -12.45 18.49 -12.42
N PHE A 33 -11.45 17.61 -12.49
CA PHE A 33 -10.72 17.15 -11.31
C PHE A 33 -9.97 18.32 -10.65
N GLY A 34 -10.42 18.67 -9.45
CA GLY A 34 -9.80 19.67 -8.59
C GLY A 34 -8.74 19.07 -7.64
N ALA A 35 -8.14 19.93 -6.82
CA ALA A 35 -7.25 19.47 -5.77
C ALA A 35 -8.06 18.83 -4.62
N VAL A 36 -7.78 17.58 -4.28
CA VAL A 36 -8.36 16.91 -3.09
C VAL A 36 -7.66 17.31 -1.79
N VAL A 37 -6.52 17.98 -1.90
CA VAL A 37 -5.76 18.56 -0.80
C VAL A 37 -5.17 19.89 -1.23
N THR A 38 -5.25 20.93 -0.37
CA THR A 38 -4.61 22.21 -0.65
C THR A 38 -3.10 22.14 -0.45
N LYS A 39 -2.33 23.05 -1.07
CA LYS A 39 -0.87 23.12 -0.88
C LYS A 39 -0.47 23.29 0.59
N ASN A 40 -1.25 24.08 1.36
CA ASN A 40 -0.98 24.31 2.78
C ASN A 40 -1.29 23.05 3.61
N ALA A 41 -2.39 22.37 3.36
CA ALA A 41 -2.72 21.10 4.01
C ALA A 41 -1.68 20.00 3.69
N LEU A 42 -1.15 19.97 2.45
CA LEU A 42 -0.07 19.07 2.07
C LEU A 42 1.23 19.38 2.85
N ALA A 43 1.56 20.67 3.02
CA ALA A 43 2.71 21.10 3.83
C ALA A 43 2.51 20.77 5.32
N THR A 44 1.28 20.90 5.86
CA THR A 44 0.95 20.47 7.24
C THR A 44 1.13 18.97 7.42
N LEU A 45 0.73 18.15 6.44
CA LEU A 45 1.00 16.70 6.47
C LEU A 45 2.50 16.42 6.47
N ALA A 46 3.27 17.13 5.65
CA ALA A 46 4.73 16.96 5.55
C ALA A 46 5.50 17.38 6.81
N ALA A 47 4.86 18.08 7.74
CA ALA A 47 5.43 18.46 9.04
C ALA A 47 5.24 17.39 10.14
N ARG A 48 4.45 16.34 9.86
CA ARG A 48 4.13 15.29 10.82
C ARG A 48 5.18 14.19 10.76
N ASP A 49 5.51 13.62 11.91
CA ASP A 49 6.44 12.48 12.08
C ASP A 49 5.84 11.12 11.65
N ASP A 50 4.50 11.02 11.70
CA ASP A 50 3.75 9.85 11.22
C ASP A 50 3.43 9.91 9.71
N VAL A 51 4.03 10.84 8.93
CA VAL A 51 3.80 11.01 7.50
C VAL A 51 5.12 11.06 6.75
N GLU A 52 5.35 10.09 5.89
CA GLU A 52 6.54 10.08 5.04
C GLU A 52 6.47 11.18 3.99
N SER A 53 7.47 12.06 3.98
CA SER A 53 7.54 13.16 3.03
C SER A 53 8.97 13.46 2.60
N ARG A 54 9.12 14.08 1.41
CA ARG A 54 10.41 14.55 0.90
C ARG A 54 10.27 15.78 0.03
N ILE A 55 11.32 16.59 0.01
CA ILE A 55 11.46 17.73 -0.91
C ILE A 55 12.60 17.41 -1.87
N VAL A 56 12.33 17.56 -3.16
CA VAL A 56 13.33 17.44 -4.24
C VAL A 56 13.52 18.79 -4.89
N GLU A 57 14.75 19.31 -4.87
CA GLU A 57 15.15 20.57 -5.50
C GLU A 57 16.07 20.30 -6.68
N ARG A 58 15.82 20.95 -7.82
CA ARG A 58 16.66 20.84 -9.03
C ARG A 58 17.46 22.12 -9.21
N ARG A 59 18.78 22.03 -9.33
CA ARG A 59 19.65 23.20 -9.53
C ARG A 59 20.82 22.82 -10.44
N GLY A 60 20.96 23.51 -11.59
CA GLY A 60 22.11 23.30 -12.50
C GLY A 60 22.32 21.84 -12.92
N GLY A 61 21.24 21.09 -13.21
CA GLY A 61 21.31 19.67 -13.55
C GLY A 61 21.49 18.71 -12.35
N ARG A 62 21.79 19.24 -11.18
CA ARG A 62 21.91 18.46 -9.92
C ARG A 62 20.57 18.40 -9.21
N ARG A 63 20.41 17.35 -8.42
CA ARG A 63 19.22 17.05 -7.61
C ARG A 63 19.62 16.96 -6.15
N ASN A 64 18.94 17.73 -5.30
CA ASN A 64 19.06 17.65 -3.85
C ASN A 64 17.74 17.13 -3.28
N THR A 65 17.79 16.11 -2.43
CA THR A 65 16.63 15.52 -1.79
C THR A 65 16.78 15.61 -0.28
N ARG A 66 15.75 16.12 0.38
CA ARG A 66 15.67 16.17 1.84
C ARG A 66 14.45 15.36 2.28
N GLN A 67 14.60 14.57 3.35
CA GLN A 67 13.51 13.82 3.96
C GLN A 67 12.84 14.67 5.05
N GLY A 68 11.52 14.46 5.23
CA GLY A 68 10.76 15.01 6.35
C GLY A 68 10.98 14.26 7.67
N PRO A 69 10.33 14.69 8.75
CA PRO A 69 9.34 15.78 8.79
C PRO A 69 9.96 17.18 8.60
N PHE A 70 9.15 18.13 8.11
CA PHE A 70 9.61 19.49 7.83
C PHE A 70 8.90 20.50 8.75
N GLU A 71 9.61 21.21 9.58
CA GLU A 71 9.04 22.32 10.37
C GLU A 71 8.44 23.42 9.46
N ARG A 72 9.13 23.72 8.36
CA ARG A 72 8.69 24.71 7.37
C ARG A 72 8.97 24.24 5.96
N VAL A 73 7.97 24.40 5.07
CA VAL A 73 8.08 24.12 3.64
C VAL A 73 7.93 25.42 2.85
N ASN A 74 8.95 25.79 2.08
CA ASN A 74 8.85 26.92 1.17
C ASN A 74 8.16 26.47 -0.14
N LEU A 75 6.84 26.64 -0.20
CA LEU A 75 6.01 26.26 -1.33
C LEU A 75 6.13 27.20 -2.55
N GLY A 76 6.87 28.32 -2.43
CA GLY A 76 7.12 29.27 -3.51
C GLY A 76 8.48 29.10 -4.18
N LYS A 77 9.37 28.28 -3.63
CA LYS A 77 10.73 28.07 -4.18
C LYS A 77 10.67 27.40 -5.54
N SER A 78 11.22 28.06 -6.59
CA SER A 78 11.28 27.51 -7.95
C SER A 78 12.09 26.21 -8.02
N ASN A 79 11.81 25.40 -9.02
CA ASN A 79 12.45 24.09 -9.28
C ASN A 79 12.36 23.12 -8.08
N SER A 80 11.31 23.22 -7.30
CA SER A 80 11.09 22.41 -6.08
C SER A 80 9.85 21.54 -6.22
N THR A 81 9.89 20.39 -5.61
CA THR A 81 8.75 19.46 -5.51
C THR A 81 8.66 18.93 -4.09
N LEU A 82 7.54 19.17 -3.42
CA LEU A 82 7.14 18.50 -2.19
C LEU A 82 6.39 17.22 -2.57
N LEU A 83 6.79 16.07 -2.01
CA LEU A 83 6.11 14.79 -2.15
C LEU A 83 5.70 14.31 -0.76
N VAL A 84 4.45 13.85 -0.64
CA VAL A 84 3.89 13.31 0.59
C VAL A 84 3.26 11.96 0.27
N ASN A 85 3.75 10.90 0.90
CA ASN A 85 3.26 9.55 0.73
C ASN A 85 2.03 9.29 1.61
N GLY A 86 1.19 8.34 1.26
CA GLY A 86 0.07 7.89 2.09
C GLY A 86 -0.99 8.95 2.36
N VAL A 87 -1.18 9.96 1.49
CA VAL A 87 -2.16 11.03 1.72
C VAL A 87 -3.58 10.49 1.88
N ASN A 88 -3.91 9.37 1.24
CA ASN A 88 -5.19 8.66 1.41
C ASN A 88 -5.46 8.20 2.85
N LEU A 89 -4.42 8.01 3.68
CA LEU A 89 -4.56 7.63 5.08
C LEU A 89 -5.05 8.79 5.96
N HIS A 90 -4.99 10.01 5.46
CA HIS A 90 -5.23 11.24 6.22
C HIS A 90 -6.29 12.15 5.58
N VAL A 91 -6.56 12.00 4.28
CA VAL A 91 -7.46 12.87 3.50
C VAL A 91 -8.55 12.01 2.83
N PRO A 92 -9.82 12.14 3.25
CA PRO A 92 -10.92 11.32 2.71
C PRO A 92 -11.06 11.39 1.19
N GLY A 93 -10.82 12.57 0.57
CA GLY A 93 -10.85 12.72 -0.88
C GLY A 93 -9.77 11.91 -1.60
N ALA A 94 -8.60 11.73 -0.98
CA ALA A 94 -7.53 10.91 -1.53
C ALA A 94 -7.82 9.41 -1.34
N ASP A 95 -8.47 8.99 -0.24
CA ASP A 95 -8.95 7.61 -0.09
C ASP A 95 -10.04 7.30 -1.13
N ALA A 96 -11.03 8.19 -1.30
CA ALA A 96 -12.04 8.05 -2.34
C ALA A 96 -11.45 7.97 -3.76
N LEU A 97 -10.33 8.67 -4.01
CA LEU A 97 -9.60 8.57 -5.26
C LEU A 97 -8.95 7.17 -5.40
N LEU A 98 -8.29 6.67 -4.36
CA LEU A 98 -7.67 5.33 -4.35
C LEU A 98 -8.70 4.25 -4.66
N GLN A 99 -9.90 4.33 -4.08
CA GLN A 99 -10.97 3.34 -4.26
C GLN A 99 -11.52 3.28 -5.70
N ARG A 100 -11.26 4.27 -6.55
CA ARG A 100 -11.60 4.19 -7.99
C ARG A 100 -10.77 3.16 -8.76
N PHE A 101 -9.68 2.70 -8.18
CA PHE A 101 -8.76 1.72 -8.76
C PHE A 101 -8.93 0.30 -8.19
N ASN A 102 -9.97 0.05 -7.42
CA ASN A 102 -10.29 -1.25 -6.81
C ASN A 102 -10.73 -2.35 -7.83
N PHE A 103 -10.69 -2.06 -9.12
CA PHE A 103 -10.73 -3.08 -10.16
C PHE A 103 -9.43 -3.91 -10.20
N VAL A 104 -8.37 -3.46 -9.54
CA VAL A 104 -7.21 -4.25 -9.13
C VAL A 104 -7.43 -4.66 -7.67
N PRO A 105 -7.12 -5.92 -7.28
CA PRO A 105 -7.32 -6.38 -5.90
C PRO A 105 -6.70 -5.44 -4.86
N GLN A 106 -7.37 -5.20 -3.74
CA GLN A 106 -6.91 -4.30 -2.67
C GLN A 106 -5.55 -4.71 -2.09
N ALA A 107 -5.22 -6.01 -2.11
CA ALA A 107 -3.89 -6.51 -1.76
C ALA A 107 -2.76 -5.92 -2.63
N ARG A 108 -3.09 -5.42 -3.83
CA ARG A 108 -2.15 -4.77 -4.76
C ARG A 108 -2.17 -3.25 -4.66
N LEU A 109 -3.20 -2.62 -4.08
CA LEU A 109 -3.22 -1.18 -3.85
C LEU A 109 -2.21 -0.83 -2.74
N ASP A 110 -1.40 0.21 -2.97
CA ASP A 110 -0.48 0.71 -1.95
C ASP A 110 -1.01 2.00 -1.32
N ASP A 111 -0.77 3.12 -1.96
CA ASP A 111 -1.18 4.42 -1.43
C ASP A 111 -1.45 5.44 -2.55
N VAL A 112 -1.86 6.64 -2.13
CA VAL A 112 -1.85 7.84 -2.95
C VAL A 112 -0.75 8.76 -2.43
N MET A 113 0.35 8.86 -3.19
CA MET A 113 1.35 9.90 -3.00
C MET A 113 0.89 11.17 -3.72
N VAL A 114 0.95 12.30 -3.05
CA VAL A 114 0.66 13.60 -3.67
C VAL A 114 1.92 14.42 -3.78
N SER A 115 2.18 14.96 -4.98
CA SER A 115 3.25 15.93 -5.19
C SER A 115 2.70 17.30 -5.55
N TYR A 116 3.26 18.33 -4.92
CA TYR A 116 3.11 19.72 -5.33
C TYR A 116 4.45 20.22 -5.87
N ALA A 117 4.46 20.69 -7.12
CA ALA A 117 5.67 21.14 -7.78
C ALA A 117 5.52 22.60 -8.27
N THR A 118 6.57 23.38 -8.13
CA THR A 118 6.70 24.71 -8.72
C THR A 118 7.31 24.61 -10.13
N PRO A 119 7.23 25.66 -10.97
CA PRO A 119 7.82 25.64 -12.31
C PRO A 119 9.25 25.13 -12.32
N GLY A 120 9.57 24.19 -13.22
CA GLY A 120 10.87 23.50 -13.30
C GLY A 120 11.06 22.38 -12.27
N GLY A 121 10.15 22.24 -11.30
CA GLY A 121 10.18 21.16 -10.31
C GLY A 121 9.90 19.79 -10.92
N GLY A 122 10.43 18.75 -10.29
CA GLY A 122 10.30 17.36 -10.68
C GLY A 122 11.35 16.50 -9.96
N VAL A 123 11.15 15.19 -9.96
CA VAL A 123 12.08 14.25 -9.32
C VAL A 123 13.25 13.82 -10.22
N GLY A 124 13.20 14.21 -11.51
CA GLY A 124 14.18 13.82 -12.52
C GLY A 124 13.89 12.46 -13.14
N PRO A 125 14.66 12.07 -14.17
CA PRO A 125 14.48 10.79 -14.85
C PRO A 125 14.71 9.62 -13.91
N HIS A 126 13.74 8.68 -13.87
CA HIS A 126 13.82 7.46 -13.04
C HIS A 126 12.96 6.33 -13.64
N VAL A 127 13.01 5.20 -12.98
CA VAL A 127 12.25 3.99 -13.28
C VAL A 127 11.64 3.51 -11.98
N ASP A 128 10.35 3.20 -11.99
CA ASP A 128 9.69 2.52 -10.88
C ASP A 128 9.62 1.01 -11.14
N PHE A 129 9.68 0.22 -10.06
CA PHE A 129 9.58 -1.24 -10.13
C PHE A 129 8.15 -1.75 -9.86
N TYR A 130 7.19 -0.84 -9.82
CA TYR A 130 5.77 -1.09 -9.58
C TYR A 130 4.89 -0.34 -10.58
N ASP A 131 3.65 -0.77 -10.69
CA ASP A 131 2.64 -0.08 -11.49
C ASP A 131 2.24 1.23 -10.84
N VAL A 132 2.04 2.29 -11.61
CA VAL A 132 1.56 3.57 -11.10
C VAL A 132 0.60 4.25 -12.08
N PHE A 133 -0.47 4.83 -11.56
CA PHE A 133 -1.26 5.82 -12.28
C PHE A 133 -0.94 7.22 -11.76
N LEU A 134 -0.63 8.13 -12.66
CA LEU A 134 -0.31 9.52 -12.40
C LEU A 134 -1.48 10.37 -12.87
N LEU A 135 -2.34 10.77 -11.94
CA LEU A 135 -3.45 11.68 -12.22
C LEU A 135 -2.98 13.11 -12.06
N GLN A 136 -3.11 13.90 -13.11
CA GLN A 136 -2.79 15.31 -13.06
C GLN A 136 -3.89 16.08 -12.31
N GLY A 137 -3.50 16.79 -11.25
CA GLY A 137 -4.33 17.78 -10.57
C GLY A 137 -4.21 19.15 -11.22
N PRO A 138 -4.65 20.23 -10.53
CA PRO A 138 -4.51 21.58 -11.03
C PRO A 138 -3.08 21.91 -11.49
N GLY A 139 -2.96 22.66 -12.55
CA GLY A 139 -1.70 23.00 -13.21
C GLY A 139 -1.26 21.97 -14.24
N ARG A 140 -0.19 22.31 -14.99
CA ARG A 140 0.31 21.51 -16.12
C ARG A 140 1.70 20.97 -15.86
N ARG A 141 1.93 19.74 -16.36
CA ARG A 141 3.22 19.05 -16.26
C ARG A 141 3.62 18.47 -17.60
N ALA A 142 4.88 18.69 -18.01
CA ALA A 142 5.47 18.02 -19.17
C ALA A 142 6.05 16.68 -18.73
N TRP A 143 5.65 15.61 -19.42
CA TRP A 143 6.20 14.28 -19.23
C TRP A 143 7.06 13.87 -20.41
N ARG A 144 8.16 13.22 -20.12
CA ARG A 144 8.91 12.36 -21.04
C ARG A 144 8.74 10.93 -20.55
N VAL A 145 8.18 10.09 -21.40
CA VAL A 145 8.01 8.64 -21.16
C VAL A 145 8.72 7.94 -22.31
N GLU A 146 9.82 7.26 -22.00
CA GLU A 146 10.73 6.73 -23.01
C GLU A 146 11.12 7.81 -24.04
N ASN A 147 10.76 7.64 -25.31
CA ASN A 147 11.04 8.59 -26.41
C ASN A 147 9.88 9.55 -26.69
N LYS A 148 8.74 9.45 -25.96
CA LYS A 148 7.56 10.28 -26.16
C LYS A 148 7.57 11.46 -25.20
N ARG A 149 7.11 12.63 -25.71
CA ARG A 149 6.91 13.84 -24.88
C ARG A 149 5.49 14.32 -25.04
N PHE A 150 4.87 14.73 -23.94
CA PHE A 150 3.53 15.31 -23.94
C PHE A 150 3.32 16.14 -22.67
N VAL A 151 2.38 17.06 -22.74
CA VAL A 151 1.93 17.85 -21.58
C VAL A 151 0.62 17.25 -21.08
N VAL A 152 0.47 17.12 -19.78
CA VAL A 152 -0.79 16.73 -19.13
C VAL A 152 -1.40 17.92 -18.40
N GLU A 153 -2.72 17.93 -18.37
CA GLU A 153 -3.57 18.96 -17.77
C GLU A 153 -4.49 18.31 -16.71
N ALA A 154 -5.12 19.15 -15.87
CA ALA A 154 -6.00 18.65 -14.81
C ALA A 154 -7.04 17.64 -15.31
N GLY A 155 -7.09 16.47 -14.69
CA GLY A 155 -7.96 15.36 -15.07
C GLY A 155 -7.37 14.38 -16.07
N ASP A 156 -6.20 14.65 -16.64
CA ASP A 156 -5.46 13.66 -17.46
C ASP A 156 -4.86 12.57 -16.57
N LEU A 157 -4.86 11.34 -17.04
CA LEU A 157 -4.32 10.17 -16.35
C LEU A 157 -3.26 9.47 -17.19
N LEU A 158 -2.08 9.28 -16.62
CA LEU A 158 -0.98 8.53 -17.23
C LEU A 158 -0.74 7.26 -16.42
N TYR A 159 -0.91 6.10 -17.05
CA TYR A 159 -0.50 4.81 -16.48
C TYR A 159 0.90 4.45 -16.97
N LEU A 160 1.76 4.04 -16.04
CA LEU A 160 3.11 3.53 -16.30
C LEU A 160 3.27 2.14 -15.67
N PRO A 161 3.61 1.12 -16.46
CA PRO A 161 3.98 -0.18 -15.92
C PRO A 161 5.40 -0.16 -15.33
N PRO A 162 5.78 -1.19 -14.55
CA PRO A 162 7.15 -1.35 -14.05
C PRO A 162 8.19 -1.28 -15.16
N GLY A 163 9.35 -0.67 -14.86
CA GLY A 163 10.49 -0.63 -15.78
C GLY A 163 10.46 0.48 -16.83
N VAL A 164 9.40 1.26 -16.92
CA VAL A 164 9.29 2.35 -17.89
C VAL A 164 9.99 3.61 -17.38
N ARG A 165 11.02 4.06 -18.11
CA ARG A 165 11.74 5.30 -17.77
C ARG A 165 10.87 6.51 -18.06
N HIS A 166 10.76 7.40 -17.07
CA HIS A 166 9.96 8.61 -17.18
C HIS A 166 10.57 9.79 -16.42
N ASP A 167 10.19 11.02 -16.83
CA ASP A 167 10.58 12.28 -16.19
C ASP A 167 9.44 13.28 -16.33
N GLY A 168 8.98 13.83 -15.22
CA GLY A 168 7.91 14.82 -15.16
C GLY A 168 8.40 16.16 -14.64
N VAL A 169 8.25 17.22 -15.43
CA VAL A 169 8.66 18.60 -15.09
C VAL A 169 7.44 19.50 -15.04
N ALA A 170 7.25 20.19 -13.93
CA ALA A 170 6.18 21.17 -13.78
C ALA A 170 6.40 22.38 -14.71
N LEU A 171 5.40 22.75 -15.49
CA LEU A 171 5.39 23.95 -16.32
C LEU A 171 4.90 25.17 -15.54
N GLU A 172 4.01 24.94 -14.60
CA GLU A 172 3.43 25.91 -13.67
C GLU A 172 3.22 25.24 -12.31
N PRO A 173 2.82 25.95 -11.24
CA PRO A 173 2.49 25.30 -9.97
C PRO A 173 1.42 24.22 -10.19
N CYS A 174 1.75 22.97 -9.87
CA CYS A 174 0.87 21.85 -10.20
C CYS A 174 0.89 20.74 -9.18
N PHE A 175 -0.21 19.99 -9.15
CA PHE A 175 -0.35 18.76 -8.36
C PHE A 175 -0.29 17.53 -9.26
N THR A 176 0.31 16.46 -8.76
CA THR A 176 0.16 15.11 -9.33
C THR A 176 -0.19 14.14 -8.22
N TYR A 177 -1.20 13.31 -8.44
CA TYR A 177 -1.65 12.25 -7.56
C TYR A 177 -1.14 10.94 -8.14
N SER A 178 -0.21 10.29 -7.45
CA SER A 178 0.38 9.02 -7.85
C SER A 178 -0.32 7.90 -7.08
N ILE A 179 -1.07 7.07 -7.79
CA ILE A 179 -1.72 5.89 -7.22
C ILE A 179 -0.77 4.71 -7.45
N GLY A 180 -0.10 4.30 -6.37
CA GLY A 180 0.90 3.24 -6.37
C GLY A 180 0.29 1.85 -6.15
N PHE A 181 0.95 0.82 -6.70
CA PHE A 181 0.54 -0.56 -6.52
C PHE A 181 1.67 -1.39 -5.94
N ARG A 182 1.36 -2.22 -4.96
CA ARG A 182 2.33 -3.15 -4.36
C ARG A 182 2.81 -4.18 -5.39
N ALA A 183 4.12 -4.35 -5.47
CA ALA A 183 4.79 -5.39 -6.26
C ALA A 183 5.82 -6.09 -5.38
N PRO A 184 5.42 -7.02 -4.50
CA PRO A 184 6.35 -7.72 -3.62
C PRO A 184 7.46 -8.38 -4.41
N ARG A 185 8.71 -8.18 -4.00
CA ARG A 185 9.88 -8.83 -4.62
C ARG A 185 10.08 -10.20 -4.01
N GLY A 186 10.51 -11.16 -4.83
CA GLY A 186 10.70 -12.53 -4.37
C GLY A 186 11.64 -12.66 -3.17
N ALA A 187 12.75 -11.90 -3.15
CA ALA A 187 13.68 -11.89 -2.03
C ALA A 187 13.06 -11.31 -0.75
N GLU A 188 12.33 -10.20 -0.85
CA GLU A 188 11.64 -9.57 0.29
C GLU A 188 10.55 -10.50 0.85
N LEU A 189 9.76 -11.09 -0.05
CA LEU A 189 8.70 -12.03 0.34
C LEU A 189 9.29 -13.30 0.99
N GLY A 190 10.41 -13.80 0.46
CA GLY A 190 11.09 -14.96 1.01
C GLY A 190 11.67 -14.70 2.41
N ALA A 191 12.32 -13.54 2.62
CA ALA A 191 12.82 -13.13 3.93
C ALA A 191 11.67 -13.00 4.95
N ALA A 192 10.62 -12.27 4.60
CA ALA A 192 9.45 -12.09 5.46
C ALA A 192 8.77 -13.44 5.79
N PHE A 193 8.74 -14.39 4.85
CA PHE A 193 8.20 -15.72 5.10
C PHE A 193 9.04 -16.53 6.08
N LEU A 194 10.36 -16.43 5.99
CA LEU A 194 11.27 -17.09 6.93
C LEU A 194 11.15 -16.51 8.35
N ASP A 195 11.02 -15.19 8.47
CA ASP A 195 10.75 -14.51 9.74
C ASP A 195 9.41 -14.96 10.34
N TRP A 196 8.37 -15.01 9.50
CA TRP A 196 7.05 -15.49 9.88
C TRP A 196 7.05 -16.97 10.36
N LEU A 197 7.85 -17.83 9.72
CA LEU A 197 8.04 -19.22 10.19
C LEU A 197 8.78 -19.27 11.52
N HIS A 198 9.81 -18.44 11.70
CA HIS A 198 10.58 -18.36 12.93
C HIS A 198 9.69 -18.00 14.13
N GLU A 199 8.82 -16.99 13.99
CA GLU A 199 7.88 -16.56 15.02
C GLU A 199 6.88 -17.65 15.45
N ARG A 200 6.60 -18.61 14.59
CA ARG A 200 5.68 -19.76 14.88
C ARG A 200 6.35 -20.92 15.55
N GLY A 201 7.63 -20.83 15.80
CA GLY A 201 8.45 -21.84 16.43
C GLY A 201 9.11 -22.80 15.44
N LEU A 202 10.42 -22.84 15.51
CA LEU A 202 11.24 -23.80 14.79
C LEU A 202 11.43 -25.08 15.62
N PRO A 203 11.79 -26.22 14.99
CA PRO A 203 12.10 -27.44 15.71
C PRO A 203 13.16 -27.20 16.78
N GLN A 204 12.87 -27.55 18.03
CA GLN A 204 13.77 -27.45 19.16
C GLN A 204 14.48 -28.80 19.34
N ALA A 205 15.79 -28.84 19.19
CA ALA A 205 16.61 -30.00 19.47
C ALA A 205 18.06 -29.57 19.74
N GLU A 206 18.70 -30.23 20.69
CA GLU A 206 20.11 -30.02 21.00
C GLU A 206 20.94 -31.11 20.31
N TYR A 207 22.09 -30.70 19.74
CA TYR A 207 23.08 -31.70 19.28
C TYR A 207 23.71 -32.37 20.48
N ARG A 208 23.81 -33.71 20.40
CA ARG A 208 24.47 -34.53 21.42
C ARG A 208 25.34 -35.59 20.75
N ASP A 209 26.53 -35.77 21.27
CA ASP A 209 27.52 -36.73 20.78
C ASP A 209 28.25 -37.48 21.93
N PRO A 210 27.51 -38.23 22.78
CA PRO A 210 28.07 -38.87 23.96
C PRO A 210 29.18 -39.88 23.65
N GLY A 211 29.37 -40.28 22.39
CA GLY A 211 30.43 -41.18 21.93
C GLY A 211 31.54 -40.50 21.12
N LEU A 212 31.71 -39.16 21.26
CA LEU A 212 32.69 -38.42 20.50
C LEU A 212 34.11 -38.91 20.80
N ALA A 213 34.85 -39.33 19.75
CA ALA A 213 36.26 -39.67 19.85
C ALA A 213 37.16 -38.43 19.76
N PRO A 214 38.39 -38.45 20.31
CA PRO A 214 39.34 -37.33 20.17
C PRO A 214 39.62 -36.99 18.71
N ALA A 215 39.58 -35.68 18.41
CA ALA A 215 39.74 -35.20 17.05
C ALA A 215 41.20 -35.26 16.58
N SER A 216 41.47 -36.01 15.51
CA SER A 216 42.76 -35.99 14.80
C SER A 216 42.89 -34.77 13.86
N ARG A 217 41.82 -34.14 13.51
CA ARG A 217 41.73 -32.93 12.65
C ARG A 217 40.71 -31.93 13.26
N PRO A 218 41.15 -31.12 14.25
CA PRO A 218 40.24 -30.26 15.03
C PRO A 218 39.47 -29.23 14.21
N GLY A 219 39.99 -28.84 13.04
CA GLY A 219 39.31 -27.89 12.14
C GLY A 219 38.21 -28.53 11.26
N ARG A 220 38.02 -29.87 11.33
CA ARG A 220 37.00 -30.56 10.53
C ARG A 220 35.65 -30.55 11.23
N ILE A 221 34.59 -30.14 10.52
CA ILE A 221 33.20 -30.28 11.01
C ILE A 221 32.85 -31.78 11.07
N PRO A 222 32.37 -32.31 12.21
CA PRO A 222 31.96 -33.72 12.32
C PRO A 222 30.76 -34.03 11.39
N GLY A 223 30.81 -35.23 10.75
CA GLY A 223 29.73 -35.66 9.86
C GLY A 223 28.39 -35.85 10.59
N GLU A 224 28.46 -36.26 11.84
CA GLU A 224 27.29 -36.43 12.73
C GLU A 224 26.58 -35.08 12.98
N MET A 225 27.32 -33.99 13.14
CA MET A 225 26.78 -32.67 13.31
C MET A 225 26.07 -32.18 12.02
N VAL A 226 26.68 -32.45 10.86
CA VAL A 226 26.05 -32.15 9.56
C VAL A 226 24.76 -32.94 9.39
N SER A 227 24.78 -34.24 9.71
CA SER A 227 23.61 -35.13 9.65
C SER A 227 22.51 -34.69 10.62
N PHE A 228 22.86 -34.25 11.81
CA PHE A 228 21.91 -33.67 12.78
C PHE A 228 21.24 -32.41 12.20
N ALA A 229 22.04 -31.47 11.71
CA ALA A 229 21.54 -30.22 11.12
C ALA A 229 20.62 -30.51 9.92
N GLU A 230 21.00 -31.46 9.04
CA GLU A 230 20.18 -31.86 7.91
C GLU A 230 18.82 -32.42 8.34
N ARG A 231 18.79 -33.35 9.32
CA ARG A 231 17.54 -33.91 9.86
C ARG A 231 16.68 -32.83 10.53
N LEU A 232 17.30 -31.90 11.25
CA LEU A 232 16.58 -30.80 11.91
C LEU A 232 15.94 -29.85 10.91
N LEU A 233 16.70 -29.40 9.91
CA LEU A 233 16.24 -28.48 8.90
C LEU A 233 15.15 -29.08 8.01
N LYS A 234 15.22 -30.38 7.69
CA LYS A 234 14.18 -31.10 6.95
C LYS A 234 12.83 -31.18 7.69
N ARG A 235 12.80 -30.91 9.00
CA ARG A 235 11.56 -30.83 9.79
C ARG A 235 10.85 -29.49 9.65
N ILE A 236 11.50 -28.48 9.09
CA ILE A 236 10.88 -27.19 8.79
C ILE A 236 10.05 -27.39 7.53
N THR A 237 8.75 -27.50 7.69
CA THR A 237 7.81 -27.73 6.60
C THR A 237 6.68 -26.70 6.65
N TRP A 238 6.09 -26.42 5.53
CA TRP A 238 4.93 -25.54 5.41
C TRP A 238 3.96 -26.06 4.35
N SER A 239 2.70 -25.74 4.53
CA SER A 239 1.61 -26.07 3.63
C SER A 239 1.20 -24.86 2.77
N ARG A 240 0.37 -25.10 1.75
CA ARG A 240 -0.29 -24.02 1.02
C ARG A 240 -1.12 -23.11 1.96
N ARG A 241 -1.73 -23.66 3.00
CA ARG A 241 -2.49 -22.89 4.01
C ARG A 241 -1.61 -21.92 4.79
N ASP A 242 -0.37 -22.31 5.09
CA ASP A 242 0.60 -21.43 5.75
C ASP A 242 1.01 -20.27 4.83
N ILE A 243 1.22 -20.56 3.54
CA ILE A 243 1.50 -19.51 2.54
C ILE A 243 0.32 -18.55 2.40
N GLU A 244 -0.92 -19.02 2.34
CA GLU A 244 -2.11 -18.18 2.27
C GLU A 244 -2.27 -17.31 3.52
N ARG A 245 -2.00 -17.87 4.70
CA ARG A 245 -2.05 -17.16 5.96
C ARG A 245 -0.95 -16.09 6.03
N PHE A 246 0.28 -16.48 5.75
CA PHE A 246 1.40 -15.54 5.67
C PHE A 246 1.11 -14.37 4.72
N LEU A 247 0.68 -14.67 3.49
CA LEU A 247 0.38 -13.62 2.51
C LEU A 247 -0.72 -12.68 2.98
N GLY A 248 -1.76 -13.20 3.61
CA GLY A 248 -2.85 -12.38 4.13
C GLY A 248 -2.40 -11.47 5.27
N GLU A 249 -1.64 -11.99 6.23
CA GLU A 249 -1.05 -11.23 7.34
C GLU A 249 -0.08 -10.18 6.79
N TYR A 250 0.89 -10.56 5.97
CA TYR A 250 1.90 -9.67 5.36
C TYR A 250 1.29 -8.55 4.49
N LEU A 251 0.32 -8.87 3.64
CA LEU A 251 -0.30 -7.88 2.74
C LEU A 251 -1.30 -6.97 3.45
N SER A 252 -1.86 -7.38 4.59
CA SER A 252 -2.73 -6.55 5.40
C SER A 252 -1.98 -5.71 6.43
N GLU A 253 -0.73 -6.03 6.74
CA GLU A 253 0.06 -5.28 7.71
C GLU A 253 0.17 -3.81 7.34
N PRO A 254 -0.13 -2.88 8.27
CA PRO A 254 0.03 -1.45 8.04
C PRO A 254 1.53 -1.07 7.99
N LYS A 255 1.83 0.05 7.34
CA LYS A 255 3.20 0.60 7.35
C LYS A 255 3.60 0.99 8.79
N PRO A 256 4.88 0.91 9.19
CA PRO A 256 5.33 1.09 10.59
C PRO A 256 4.93 2.42 11.24
N HIS A 257 4.75 3.49 10.45
CA HIS A 257 4.36 4.81 10.94
C HIS A 257 2.84 5.01 11.06
N VAL A 258 2.03 3.99 10.72
CA VAL A 258 0.56 4.09 10.80
C VAL A 258 0.12 3.96 12.25
N VAL A 259 -0.55 5.01 12.75
CA VAL A 259 -1.13 5.06 14.10
C VAL A 259 -2.64 5.13 13.99
N PHE A 260 -3.34 4.18 14.63
CA PHE A 260 -4.79 4.18 14.74
C PHE A 260 -5.24 5.02 15.92
N LYS A 261 -6.38 5.69 15.78
CA LYS A 261 -7.00 6.44 16.88
C LYS A 261 -8.22 5.67 17.36
N PRO A 262 -8.31 5.32 18.65
CA PRO A 262 -9.47 4.64 19.20
C PRO A 262 -10.77 5.34 18.84
N GLY A 263 -11.79 4.56 18.51
CA GLY A 263 -13.11 5.08 18.22
C GLY A 263 -13.74 5.74 19.42
N ALA A 264 -14.36 6.90 19.23
CA ALA A 264 -15.00 7.65 20.29
C ALA A 264 -16.47 7.23 20.47
N GLY A 265 -16.85 6.95 21.72
CA GLY A 265 -18.24 6.75 22.14
C GLY A 265 -18.82 5.38 21.83
N ARG A 266 -19.85 4.97 22.59
CA ARG A 266 -20.64 3.77 22.36
C ARG A 266 -21.78 4.10 21.40
N ARG A 267 -21.76 3.55 20.19
CA ARG A 267 -22.90 3.62 19.26
C ARG A 267 -23.51 2.24 19.11
N ALA A 268 -24.84 2.19 18.95
CA ALA A 268 -25.52 0.94 18.65
C ALA A 268 -25.15 0.47 17.25
N LEU A 269 -24.33 -0.58 17.18
CA LEU A 269 -23.83 -1.14 15.91
C LEU A 269 -24.94 -1.35 14.88
N ALA A 270 -26.06 -1.95 15.29
CA ALA A 270 -27.18 -2.25 14.40
C ALA A 270 -27.82 -1.00 13.71
N ARG A 271 -27.60 0.19 14.27
CA ARG A 271 -28.15 1.48 13.75
C ARG A 271 -27.06 2.34 13.12
N SER A 272 -25.90 1.77 12.83
CA SER A 272 -24.75 2.48 12.31
C SER A 272 -24.37 1.99 10.90
N LEU A 273 -23.78 2.88 10.13
CA LEU A 273 -22.98 2.50 8.97
C LEU A 273 -21.55 2.20 9.49
N VAL A 274 -21.04 1.03 9.20
CA VAL A 274 -19.67 0.61 9.55
C VAL A 274 -18.76 0.88 8.37
N ARG A 275 -17.78 1.74 8.57
CA ARG A 275 -16.76 2.06 7.55
C ARG A 275 -15.38 1.64 8.06
N LEU A 276 -14.56 1.01 7.21
CA LEU A 276 -13.14 0.83 7.53
C LEU A 276 -12.43 2.18 7.61
N ASP A 277 -11.63 2.39 8.64
CA ASP A 277 -10.70 3.53 8.67
C ASP A 277 -9.82 3.50 7.40
N PRO A 278 -9.48 4.63 6.77
CA PRO A 278 -8.60 4.65 5.59
C PRO A 278 -7.28 3.89 5.77
N LYS A 279 -6.77 3.81 6.99
CA LYS A 279 -5.54 3.10 7.35
C LYS A 279 -5.73 1.59 7.45
N THR A 280 -6.97 1.12 7.67
CA THR A 280 -7.28 -0.30 7.85
C THR A 280 -7.21 -1.05 6.54
N ARG A 281 -6.50 -2.15 6.56
CA ARG A 281 -6.45 -3.15 5.49
C ARG A 281 -7.20 -4.41 5.94
N LEU A 282 -8.32 -4.69 5.30
CA LEU A 282 -9.11 -5.89 5.53
C LEU A 282 -9.12 -6.73 4.25
N LEU A 283 -8.48 -7.87 4.28
CA LEU A 283 -8.36 -8.83 3.18
C LEU A 283 -9.00 -10.16 3.58
N TYR A 284 -9.24 -11.06 2.62
CA TYR A 284 -9.73 -12.39 2.93
C TYR A 284 -9.31 -13.44 1.88
N SER A 285 -9.27 -14.70 2.33
CA SER A 285 -9.19 -15.90 1.49
C SER A 285 -10.17 -16.93 2.04
N GLY A 286 -11.22 -17.26 1.29
CA GLY A 286 -12.31 -18.10 1.79
C GLY A 286 -13.02 -17.48 2.99
N ALA A 287 -13.04 -18.19 4.11
CA ALA A 287 -13.61 -17.75 5.38
C ALA A 287 -12.57 -17.19 6.38
N ARG A 288 -11.29 -17.10 5.96
CA ARG A 288 -10.23 -16.46 6.73
C ARG A 288 -10.07 -15.02 6.32
N PHE A 289 -10.08 -14.13 7.31
CA PHE A 289 -9.88 -12.69 7.14
C PHE A 289 -8.56 -12.27 7.74
N PHE A 290 -8.01 -11.21 7.18
CA PHE A 290 -6.75 -10.61 7.58
C PHE A 290 -6.96 -9.12 7.76
N ILE A 291 -6.75 -8.63 8.97
CA ILE A 291 -6.89 -7.22 9.31
C ILE A 291 -5.61 -6.72 9.96
N ASN A 292 -4.97 -5.75 9.35
CA ASN A 292 -3.80 -5.05 9.90
C ASN A 292 -2.70 -5.99 10.42
N GLY A 293 -2.44 -7.10 9.72
CA GLY A 293 -1.44 -8.10 10.08
C GLY A 293 -1.97 -9.29 10.89
N GLU A 294 -3.19 -9.20 11.41
CA GLU A 294 -3.81 -10.28 12.18
C GLU A 294 -4.72 -11.16 11.32
N SER A 295 -4.85 -12.45 11.67
CA SER A 295 -5.75 -13.37 10.97
C SER A 295 -6.84 -13.91 11.88
N ILE A 296 -8.06 -13.99 11.35
CA ILE A 296 -9.22 -14.58 12.00
C ILE A 296 -9.93 -15.55 11.05
N GLU A 297 -10.45 -16.64 11.59
CA GLU A 297 -11.25 -17.61 10.84
C GLU A 297 -12.70 -17.59 11.33
N LEU A 298 -13.63 -17.48 10.39
CA LEU A 298 -15.05 -17.36 10.67
C LEU A 298 -15.83 -18.52 10.03
N SER A 299 -17.04 -18.79 10.54
CA SER A 299 -17.99 -19.62 9.82
C SER A 299 -18.51 -18.90 8.57
N GLU A 300 -18.94 -19.61 7.55
CA GLU A 300 -19.46 -19.04 6.30
C GLU A 300 -20.63 -18.05 6.54
N ARG A 301 -21.49 -18.31 7.51
CA ARG A 301 -22.57 -17.40 7.91
C ARG A 301 -22.05 -16.02 8.33
N ASN A 302 -20.94 -15.96 9.06
CA ASN A 302 -20.33 -14.73 9.52
C ASN A 302 -19.38 -14.12 8.47
N ALA A 303 -18.84 -14.93 7.56
CA ALA A 303 -17.92 -14.49 6.52
C ALA A 303 -18.60 -13.59 5.49
N THR A 304 -19.83 -13.89 5.08
CA THR A 304 -20.53 -13.14 4.00
C THR A 304 -20.67 -11.65 4.29
N PRO A 305 -21.19 -11.18 5.45
CA PRO A 305 -21.29 -9.74 5.73
C PRO A 305 -19.90 -9.08 5.87
N LEU A 306 -18.89 -9.83 6.35
CA LEU A 306 -17.55 -9.29 6.51
C LEU A 306 -16.81 -9.17 5.18
N ARG A 307 -17.07 -10.06 4.21
CA ARG A 307 -16.59 -9.92 2.81
C ARG A 307 -17.13 -8.63 2.18
N GLU A 308 -18.41 -8.30 2.41
CA GLU A 308 -18.98 -7.05 1.92
C GLU A 308 -18.25 -5.84 2.50
N LEU A 309 -17.96 -5.84 3.81
CA LEU A 309 -17.17 -4.78 4.45
C LEU A 309 -15.75 -4.71 3.87
N ALA A 310 -15.10 -5.84 3.61
CA ALA A 310 -13.77 -5.89 3.01
C ALA A 310 -13.77 -5.30 1.58
N ASP A 311 -14.74 -5.73 0.74
CA ASP A 311 -14.79 -5.36 -0.67
C ASP A 311 -15.20 -3.90 -0.89
N ARG A 312 -16.16 -3.41 -0.10
CA ARG A 312 -16.75 -2.06 -0.26
C ARG A 312 -16.20 -1.04 0.71
N ARG A 313 -15.43 -1.48 1.70
CA ARG A 313 -14.95 -0.69 2.83
C ARG A 313 -16.04 -0.06 3.70
N VAL A 314 -17.30 -0.40 3.43
CA VAL A 314 -18.48 0.07 4.14
C VAL A 314 -19.56 -1.01 4.12
N ALA A 315 -20.26 -1.18 5.24
CA ALA A 315 -21.40 -2.08 5.34
C ALA A 315 -22.43 -1.57 6.36
N GLN A 316 -23.69 -2.02 6.22
CA GLN A 316 -24.73 -1.74 7.21
C GLN A 316 -24.45 -2.51 8.52
N GLY A 317 -24.42 -1.82 9.63
CA GLY A 317 -24.12 -2.40 10.93
C GLY A 317 -25.15 -3.45 11.36
N ALA A 318 -26.39 -3.35 10.94
CA ALA A 318 -27.43 -4.38 11.17
C ALA A 318 -27.01 -5.76 10.65
N ARG A 319 -26.25 -5.83 9.53
CA ARG A 319 -25.75 -7.08 8.95
C ARG A 319 -24.56 -7.66 9.71
N LEU A 320 -23.87 -6.82 10.48
CA LEU A 320 -22.67 -7.14 11.27
C LEU A 320 -23.00 -7.33 12.77
N ALA A 321 -24.22 -7.03 13.21
CA ALA A 321 -24.60 -7.01 14.63
C ALA A 321 -24.84 -8.41 15.25
N GLY A 322 -24.70 -9.51 14.50
CA GLY A 322 -24.74 -10.87 15.06
C GLY A 322 -23.70 -11.07 16.18
N SER A 323 -24.00 -11.92 17.18
CA SER A 323 -23.25 -11.97 18.46
C SER A 323 -21.73 -12.01 18.30
N ARG A 324 -21.21 -12.89 17.43
CA ARG A 324 -19.77 -13.01 17.20
C ARG A 324 -19.18 -11.87 16.39
N LEU A 325 -19.85 -11.47 15.30
CA LEU A 325 -19.40 -10.33 14.48
C LEU A 325 -19.58 -9.01 15.22
N GLY A 326 -20.66 -8.83 15.95
CA GLY A 326 -20.91 -7.62 16.72
C GLY A 326 -19.80 -7.34 17.73
N GLY A 327 -19.35 -8.37 18.46
CA GLY A 327 -18.19 -8.26 19.37
C GLY A 327 -16.90 -7.91 18.64
N LEU A 328 -16.65 -8.55 17.50
CA LEU A 328 -15.46 -8.27 16.67
C LEU A 328 -15.44 -6.83 16.13
N ILE A 329 -16.56 -6.36 15.56
CA ILE A 329 -16.65 -4.98 15.05
C ILE A 329 -16.55 -3.95 16.19
N SER A 330 -17.13 -4.23 17.37
CA SER A 330 -16.98 -3.36 18.54
C SER A 330 -15.53 -3.27 18.98
N HIS A 331 -14.83 -4.40 19.03
CA HIS A 331 -13.40 -4.42 19.34
C HIS A 331 -12.57 -3.66 18.29
N TRP A 332 -12.85 -3.84 17.00
CA TRP A 332 -12.19 -3.08 15.95
C TRP A 332 -12.49 -1.58 16.00
N HIS A 333 -13.67 -1.19 16.50
CA HIS A 333 -13.98 0.20 16.74
C HIS A 333 -13.13 0.77 17.90
N GLU A 334 -12.99 0.02 18.99
CA GLU A 334 -12.11 0.38 20.10
C GLU A 334 -10.65 0.54 19.69
N LEU A 335 -10.18 -0.31 18.75
CA LEU A 335 -8.83 -0.20 18.17
C LEU A 335 -8.70 0.92 17.11
N GLY A 336 -9.81 1.51 16.65
CA GLY A 336 -9.82 2.52 15.60
C GLY A 336 -9.73 1.95 14.18
N TYR A 337 -9.94 0.64 13.99
CA TYR A 337 -9.92 0.00 12.68
C TYR A 337 -11.19 0.26 11.88
N VAL A 338 -12.29 0.50 12.55
CA VAL A 338 -13.58 0.86 11.94
C VAL A 338 -14.18 2.10 12.60
N ILE A 339 -14.92 2.85 11.79
CA ILE A 339 -15.66 4.04 12.18
C ILE A 339 -17.13 3.69 12.15
N LEU A 340 -17.86 4.03 13.23
CA LEU A 340 -19.32 3.91 13.29
C LEU A 340 -19.97 5.27 12.98
N GLU A 341 -20.57 5.38 11.81
CA GLU A 341 -21.29 6.59 11.34
C GLU A 341 -22.81 6.45 11.60
N LYS A 342 -23.55 7.57 11.63
CA LYS A 342 -25.02 7.50 11.61
C LYS A 342 -25.48 6.95 10.26
N SER A 343 -26.41 5.99 10.27
CA SER A 343 -27.07 5.49 9.06
C SER A 343 -27.89 6.57 8.40
#